data_5f08de4bf5fc97ce5ad17677473972f0
#
_entry.id   5f08de4bf5fc97ce5ad17677473972f0
#
_cell.length_a   1.000
_cell.length_b   1.000
_cell.length_c   1.000
_cell.angle_alpha   90.00
_cell.angle_beta   90.00
_cell.angle_gamma   90.00
#
_symmetry.space_group_name_H-M   'P 1'
#
loop_
_entity.id
_entity.type
_entity.pdbx_description
1 polymer ?
#
loop_
_entity_poly.entity_id
_entity_poly.type
_entity_poly.pdbx_seq_one_letter_code
_entity_poly.pdbx_strand_id
1 'polypeptide(L)'
;MGKKSGVRGRCIGRFSTGRFLAVILLLWAAGCEPLPFHLDPLSVNGRDGGGSPPSYGALMRIAGAALVGGDYANAIAVFRRAAEIEPSAPAPFIGLGDALRATGAVDEAILAYNSALARDGSNLPAQTGLAKAYLDTGRPELAMVPLSKALAASPDNPRLLVLLGVTEDVEGQHRQAQAYYGRGLQYAPGDPALAVDLALSLALSGDFPSAIAVLQPVAMASAASAQERQTLALIYGLQGRVAEAARLGRIDLDEASVEHNLAYYQTLRGLSPEARDRAILSITANRGAAGRS
;
A
#
# COMPACT_ATOMS: atom_id res chain seq x y z
N MET A 1 1.07 -71.79 -34.20
CA MET A 1 0.21 -72.01 -33.05
C MET A 1 0.29 -70.67 -32.26
N GLY A 2 -0.64 -69.84 -32.25
CA GLY A 2 -2.00 -69.84 -31.71
C GLY A 2 -1.91 -68.99 -30.46
N LYS A 3 -2.57 -67.97 -30.27
CA LYS A 3 -3.81 -67.25 -30.38
C LYS A 3 -3.74 -65.99 -29.47
N LYS A 4 -4.11 -64.85 -29.96
CA LYS A 4 -5.30 -64.04 -29.58
C LYS A 4 -5.34 -63.63 -28.10
N SER A 5 -5.65 -62.41 -27.66
CA SER A 5 -6.48 -61.25 -28.06
C SER A 5 -6.42 -60.32 -26.87
N GLY A 6 -6.64 -59.09 -26.86
CA GLY A 6 -7.57 -58.12 -27.38
C GLY A 6 -7.51 -56.89 -26.50
N VAL A 7 -7.51 -55.78 -27.07
CA VAL A 7 -8.59 -54.84 -27.33
C VAL A 7 -8.93 -53.85 -26.22
N ARG A 8 -8.68 -52.57 -26.53
CA ARG A 8 -9.47 -51.32 -26.29
C ARG A 8 -9.48 -50.79 -24.84
N GLY A 9 -9.44 -49.50 -24.59
CA GLY A 9 -9.95 -48.41 -25.35
C GLY A 9 -9.46 -47.04 -24.83
N ARG A 10 -9.41 -46.13 -25.76
CA ARG A 10 -9.28 -44.69 -25.54
C ARG A 10 -10.56 -44.15 -24.87
N CYS A 11 -10.42 -43.16 -23.97
CA CYS A 11 -11.48 -42.18 -23.77
C CYS A 11 -10.86 -40.79 -23.61
N ILE A 12 -11.01 -40.03 -24.67
CA ILE A 12 -10.86 -38.56 -24.70
C ILE A 12 -12.15 -37.98 -24.12
N GLY A 13 -12.08 -37.27 -22.99
CA GLY A 13 -13.20 -36.57 -22.42
C GLY A 13 -13.15 -35.08 -22.77
N ARG A 14 -13.95 -34.67 -23.77
CA ARG A 14 -14.28 -33.30 -24.12
C ARG A 14 -15.08 -32.69 -22.97
N PHE A 15 -14.67 -31.51 -22.47
CA PHE A 15 -15.54 -30.68 -21.63
C PHE A 15 -16.60 -30.01 -22.48
N SER A 16 -17.85 -30.37 -22.21
CA SER A 16 -19.05 -29.76 -22.77
C SER A 16 -19.70 -28.86 -21.74
N THR A 17 -20.00 -27.64 -22.18
CA THR A 17 -20.84 -26.65 -21.51
C THR A 17 -22.24 -27.21 -21.22
N GLY A 18 -22.62 -27.25 -19.94
CA GLY A 18 -23.97 -27.70 -19.48
C GLY A 18 -24.69 -26.56 -18.76
N ARG A 19 -25.73 -26.05 -19.44
CA ARG A 19 -26.79 -25.20 -18.91
C ARG A 19 -27.51 -25.92 -17.78
N PHE A 20 -27.66 -25.30 -16.60
CA PHE A 20 -28.60 -25.78 -15.58
C PHE A 20 -29.92 -25.05 -15.72
N LEU A 21 -30.93 -25.84 -16.09
CA LEU A 21 -32.36 -25.50 -16.07
C LEU A 21 -32.88 -25.49 -14.63
N ALA A 22 -33.73 -24.51 -14.38
CA ALA A 22 -34.52 -24.35 -13.18
C ALA A 22 -35.48 -25.54 -12.93
N VAL A 23 -35.56 -26.00 -11.69
CA VAL A 23 -36.71 -26.75 -11.19
C VAL A 23 -37.33 -25.94 -10.06
N ILE A 24 -38.51 -25.41 -10.36
CA ILE A 24 -39.44 -24.80 -9.41
C ILE A 24 -40.13 -25.88 -8.65
N LEU A 25 -40.01 -25.94 -7.33
CA LEU A 25 -40.89 -26.69 -6.45
C LEU A 25 -41.57 -25.71 -5.50
N LEU A 26 -42.86 -25.51 -5.76
CA LEU A 26 -43.83 -24.83 -4.90
C LEU A 26 -44.05 -25.68 -3.64
N LEU A 27 -43.78 -25.08 -2.47
CA LEU A 27 -44.42 -25.45 -1.21
C LEU A 27 -44.89 -24.19 -0.49
N TRP A 28 -46.17 -24.05 -0.43
CA TRP A 28 -46.89 -23.11 0.43
C TRP A 28 -46.76 -23.58 1.89
N ALA A 29 -46.34 -22.69 2.79
CA ALA A 29 -46.97 -22.54 4.12
C ALA A 29 -46.32 -21.37 4.88
N ALA A 30 -47.17 -20.49 5.37
CA ALA A 30 -47.07 -19.65 6.55
C ALA A 30 -46.06 -18.51 6.59
N GLY A 31 -46.55 -17.34 6.35
CA GLY A 31 -46.36 -16.02 6.97
C GLY A 31 -45.08 -15.77 7.80
N CYS A 32 -44.04 -15.24 7.13
CA CYS A 32 -43.15 -14.28 7.72
C CYS A 32 -42.83 -13.27 6.62
N GLU A 33 -43.41 -12.11 6.70
CA GLU A 33 -43.02 -10.99 5.84
C GLU A 33 -41.55 -10.66 6.14
N PRO A 34 -40.68 -10.61 5.11
CA PRO A 34 -39.36 -10.00 5.30
C PRO A 34 -39.58 -8.50 5.48
N LEU A 35 -39.28 -7.99 6.65
CA LEU A 35 -39.15 -6.56 6.90
C LEU A 35 -38.22 -5.99 5.81
N PRO A 36 -38.64 -4.96 5.08
CA PRO A 36 -37.75 -4.29 4.15
C PRO A 36 -36.71 -3.54 4.96
N PHE A 37 -35.49 -4.11 5.10
CA PHE A 37 -34.33 -3.32 5.46
C PHE A 37 -34.02 -2.39 4.29
N HIS A 38 -34.84 -1.35 4.16
CA HIS A 38 -34.44 -0.14 3.47
C HIS A 38 -33.47 0.57 4.43
N LEU A 39 -32.17 0.34 4.23
CA LEU A 39 -31.16 1.27 4.69
C LEU A 39 -31.29 2.47 3.76
N ASP A 40 -32.20 3.38 4.08
CA ASP A 40 -32.15 4.71 3.50
C ASP A 40 -30.80 5.31 3.84
N PRO A 41 -29.96 5.67 2.84
CA PRO A 41 -28.73 6.38 3.11
C PRO A 41 -29.11 7.75 3.66
N LEU A 42 -28.96 7.86 5.01
CA LEU A 42 -29.02 9.13 5.71
C LEU A 42 -30.33 9.93 5.59
N SER A 43 -31.47 9.37 6.01
CA SER A 43 -32.50 10.23 6.54
C SER A 43 -32.11 10.67 7.96
N VAL A 44 -31.19 11.62 8.07
CA VAL A 44 -31.07 12.47 9.26
C VAL A 44 -32.27 13.42 9.27
N ASN A 45 -33.47 12.86 9.28
CA ASN A 45 -34.69 13.52 9.63
C ASN A 45 -35.05 13.14 11.10
N GLY A 46 -34.12 13.39 12.01
CA GLY A 46 -34.45 13.63 13.40
C GLY A 46 -35.19 14.98 13.50
N ARG A 47 -36.48 14.97 13.31
CA ARG A 47 -37.33 15.98 13.90
C ARG A 47 -37.21 15.76 15.39
N ASP A 48 -36.39 16.60 16.04
CA ASP A 48 -36.53 17.19 17.36
C ASP A 48 -35.18 17.75 17.80
N GLY A 49 -35.04 19.05 17.59
CA GLY A 49 -33.89 19.84 18.01
C GLY A 49 -33.44 20.71 16.85
N GLY A 50 -33.84 21.98 16.78
CA GLY A 50 -33.48 22.97 15.79
C GLY A 50 -31.97 23.27 15.78
N GLY A 51 -31.16 22.30 15.42
CA GLY A 51 -29.71 22.44 15.17
C GLY A 51 -29.51 22.96 13.78
N SER A 52 -28.86 24.10 13.62
CA SER A 52 -28.34 24.57 12.36
C SER A 52 -27.56 23.46 11.63
N PRO A 53 -27.60 23.39 10.29
CA PRO A 53 -26.80 22.40 9.56
C PRO A 53 -25.34 22.51 10.01
N PRO A 54 -24.60 21.37 10.08
CA PRO A 54 -23.25 21.38 10.60
C PRO A 54 -22.38 22.35 9.79
N SER A 55 -21.64 23.17 10.50
CA SER A 55 -20.71 24.11 9.86
C SER A 55 -19.57 23.38 9.13
N TYR A 56 -18.95 24.04 8.17
CA TYR A 56 -17.76 23.51 7.47
C TYR A 56 -16.72 22.93 8.44
N GLY A 57 -16.36 23.70 9.49
CA GLY A 57 -15.39 23.23 10.50
C GLY A 57 -15.85 22.00 11.28
N ALA A 58 -17.16 21.86 11.53
CA ALA A 58 -17.71 20.66 12.16
C ALA A 58 -17.61 19.44 11.23
N LEU A 59 -17.94 19.60 9.94
CA LEU A 59 -17.80 18.55 8.95
C LEU A 59 -16.34 18.11 8.79
N MET A 60 -15.41 19.04 8.70
CA MET A 60 -13.97 18.71 8.60
C MET A 60 -13.47 17.91 9.79
N ARG A 61 -13.91 18.23 11.02
CA ARG A 61 -13.55 17.44 12.21
C ARG A 61 -14.16 16.04 12.19
N ILE A 62 -15.45 15.92 11.80
CA ILE A 62 -16.13 14.61 11.70
C ILE A 62 -15.47 13.75 10.65
N ALA A 63 -15.22 14.31 9.45
CA ALA A 63 -14.56 13.59 8.36
C ALA A 63 -13.13 13.15 8.72
N GLY A 64 -12.37 14.04 9.38
CA GLY A 64 -11.03 13.72 9.87
C GLY A 64 -11.03 12.61 10.92
N ALA A 65 -11.97 12.63 11.87
CA ALA A 65 -12.11 11.57 12.86
C ALA A 65 -12.51 10.22 12.22
N ALA A 66 -13.44 10.24 11.25
CA ALA A 66 -13.83 9.05 10.49
C ALA A 66 -12.65 8.47 9.69
N LEU A 67 -11.85 9.34 9.04
CA LEU A 67 -10.65 8.93 8.29
C LEU A 67 -9.63 8.23 9.20
N VAL A 68 -9.33 8.83 10.36
CA VAL A 68 -8.40 8.26 11.34
C VAL A 68 -8.95 6.97 11.94
N GLY A 69 -10.27 6.89 12.16
CA GLY A 69 -10.96 5.71 12.68
C GLY A 69 -11.15 4.59 11.65
N GLY A 70 -10.72 4.78 10.38
CA GLY A 70 -10.90 3.78 9.32
C GLY A 70 -12.30 3.70 8.73
N ASP A 71 -13.24 4.56 9.15
CA ASP A 71 -14.58 4.67 8.56
C ASP A 71 -14.51 5.52 7.28
N TYR A 72 -13.86 4.95 6.26
CA TYR A 72 -13.59 5.65 5.01
C TYR A 72 -14.87 6.02 4.25
N ALA A 73 -15.92 5.19 4.33
CA ALA A 73 -17.18 5.47 3.67
C ALA A 73 -17.83 6.76 4.22
N ASN A 74 -17.88 6.90 5.53
CA ASN A 74 -18.37 8.11 6.19
C ASN A 74 -17.43 9.30 5.93
N ALA A 75 -16.11 9.10 6.02
CA ALA A 75 -15.14 10.15 5.70
C ALA A 75 -15.36 10.73 4.28
N ILE A 76 -15.51 9.87 3.26
CA ILE A 76 -15.79 10.28 1.86
C ILE A 76 -17.08 11.11 1.78
N ALA A 77 -18.17 10.62 2.38
CA ALA A 77 -19.46 11.32 2.34
C ALA A 77 -19.37 12.71 2.99
N VAL A 78 -18.72 12.80 4.16
CA VAL A 78 -18.63 14.04 4.93
C VAL A 78 -17.65 15.03 4.28
N PHE A 79 -16.51 14.56 3.71
CA PHE A 79 -15.61 15.44 2.95
C PHE A 79 -16.28 15.99 1.67
N ARG A 80 -17.08 15.19 0.96
CA ARG A 80 -17.88 15.68 -0.18
C ARG A 80 -18.84 16.79 0.26
N ARG A 81 -19.51 16.59 1.40
CA ARG A 81 -20.41 17.62 1.93
C ARG A 81 -19.67 18.88 2.37
N ALA A 82 -18.48 18.76 2.95
CA ALA A 82 -17.65 19.92 3.29
C ALA A 82 -17.22 20.70 2.02
N ALA A 83 -16.86 19.98 0.94
CA ALA A 83 -16.50 20.59 -0.35
C ALA A 83 -17.67 21.34 -1.02
N GLU A 84 -18.92 20.91 -0.79
CA GLU A 84 -20.11 21.64 -1.27
C GLU A 84 -20.30 22.98 -0.52
N ILE A 85 -19.95 23.03 0.79
CA ILE A 85 -20.12 24.25 1.60
C ILE A 85 -19.02 25.27 1.30
N GLU A 86 -17.75 24.80 1.18
CA GLU A 86 -16.62 25.65 0.82
C GLU A 86 -15.88 25.13 -0.42
N PRO A 87 -16.41 25.35 -1.62
CA PRO A 87 -15.83 24.80 -2.86
C PRO A 87 -14.44 25.33 -3.20
N SER A 88 -14.05 26.46 -2.63
CA SER A 88 -12.72 27.08 -2.82
C SER A 88 -11.63 26.52 -1.90
N ALA A 89 -12.02 25.82 -0.82
CA ALA A 89 -11.08 25.27 0.14
C ALA A 89 -10.41 24.00 -0.41
N PRO A 90 -9.07 23.85 -0.37
CA PRO A 90 -8.39 22.62 -0.81
C PRO A 90 -8.54 21.46 0.16
N ALA A 91 -8.70 21.74 1.47
CA ALA A 91 -8.65 20.74 2.53
C ALA A 91 -9.68 19.59 2.40
N PRO A 92 -10.96 19.83 2.03
CA PRO A 92 -11.91 18.72 1.85
C PRO A 92 -11.51 17.76 0.74
N PHE A 93 -10.91 18.29 -0.33
CA PHE A 93 -10.47 17.49 -1.47
C PHE A 93 -9.22 16.65 -1.14
N ILE A 94 -8.36 17.14 -0.25
CA ILE A 94 -7.21 16.37 0.26
C ILE A 94 -7.71 15.20 1.10
N GLY A 95 -8.58 15.47 2.07
CA GLY A 95 -9.15 14.41 2.91
C GLY A 95 -9.98 13.39 2.13
N LEU A 96 -10.71 13.86 1.11
CA LEU A 96 -11.42 12.98 0.17
C LEU A 96 -10.44 12.08 -0.60
N GLY A 97 -9.34 12.64 -1.10
CA GLY A 97 -8.28 11.88 -1.77
C GLY A 97 -7.64 10.84 -0.86
N ASP A 98 -7.35 11.20 0.40
CA ASP A 98 -6.78 10.27 1.39
C ASP A 98 -7.75 9.11 1.69
N ALA A 99 -9.04 9.40 1.88
CA ALA A 99 -10.06 8.39 2.15
C ALA A 99 -10.28 7.46 0.93
N LEU A 100 -10.36 8.02 -0.28
CA LEU A 100 -10.50 7.25 -1.53
C LEU A 100 -9.29 6.34 -1.77
N ARG A 101 -8.07 6.86 -1.55
CA ARG A 101 -6.84 6.06 -1.69
C ARG A 101 -6.81 4.91 -0.68
N ALA A 102 -7.29 5.15 0.55
CA ALA A 102 -7.36 4.12 1.59
C ALA A 102 -8.36 2.99 1.25
N THR A 103 -9.41 3.28 0.47
CA THR A 103 -10.35 2.25 -0.04
C THR A 103 -9.90 1.57 -1.33
N GLY A 104 -8.76 1.99 -1.92
CA GLY A 104 -8.30 1.50 -3.22
C GLY A 104 -8.95 2.19 -4.42
N ALA A 105 -9.82 3.19 -4.23
CA ALA A 105 -10.39 4.00 -5.31
C ALA A 105 -9.38 5.06 -5.79
N VAL A 106 -8.21 4.59 -6.27
CA VAL A 106 -7.03 5.46 -6.48
C VAL A 106 -7.24 6.45 -7.61
N ASP A 107 -7.94 6.09 -8.69
CA ASP A 107 -8.20 7.04 -9.78
C ASP A 107 -9.11 8.19 -9.33
N GLU A 108 -10.11 7.92 -8.47
CA GLU A 108 -10.93 8.97 -7.86
C GLU A 108 -10.09 9.83 -6.88
N ALA A 109 -9.16 9.23 -6.14
CA ALA A 109 -8.26 9.96 -5.27
C ALA A 109 -7.37 10.94 -6.07
N ILE A 110 -6.86 10.53 -7.24
CA ILE A 110 -6.10 11.40 -8.15
C ILE A 110 -6.95 12.62 -8.57
N LEU A 111 -8.23 12.42 -8.89
CA LEU A 111 -9.13 13.54 -9.23
C LEU A 111 -9.34 14.48 -8.04
N ALA A 112 -9.48 13.93 -6.84
CA ALA A 112 -9.65 14.72 -5.62
C ALA A 112 -8.38 15.56 -5.32
N TYR A 113 -7.18 14.97 -5.37
CA TYR A 113 -5.94 15.73 -5.18
C TYR A 113 -5.72 16.78 -6.25
N ASN A 114 -6.03 16.51 -7.52
CA ASN A 114 -5.97 17.52 -8.58
C ASN A 114 -6.97 18.65 -8.33
N SER A 115 -8.16 18.35 -7.77
CA SER A 115 -9.13 19.36 -7.37
C SER A 115 -8.61 20.24 -6.23
N ALA A 116 -7.85 19.67 -5.29
CA ALA A 116 -7.16 20.45 -4.26
C ALA A 116 -6.07 21.35 -4.86
N LEU A 117 -5.24 20.81 -5.76
CA LEU A 117 -4.16 21.53 -6.41
C LEU A 117 -4.65 22.64 -7.37
N ALA A 118 -5.84 22.48 -7.97
CA ALA A 118 -6.47 23.55 -8.73
C ALA A 118 -6.84 24.77 -7.87
N ARG A 119 -7.00 24.60 -6.56
CA ARG A 119 -7.31 25.65 -5.58
C ARG A 119 -6.06 26.24 -4.94
N ASP A 120 -5.10 25.39 -4.67
CA ASP A 120 -3.79 25.74 -4.11
C ASP A 120 -2.72 24.84 -4.74
N GLY A 121 -2.11 25.32 -5.82
CA GLY A 121 -1.09 24.60 -6.58
C GLY A 121 0.19 24.30 -5.80
N SER A 122 0.42 25.00 -4.69
CA SER A 122 1.57 24.84 -3.80
C SER A 122 1.29 23.93 -2.60
N ASN A 123 0.07 23.40 -2.50
CA ASN A 123 -0.35 22.59 -1.35
C ASN A 123 0.45 21.30 -1.21
N LEU A 124 1.34 21.27 -0.24
CA LEU A 124 2.25 20.15 0.01
C LEU A 124 1.53 18.82 0.29
N PRO A 125 0.50 18.75 1.18
CA PRO A 125 -0.31 17.55 1.36
C PRO A 125 -0.95 17.03 0.06
N ALA A 126 -1.49 17.91 -0.78
CA ALA A 126 -2.10 17.52 -2.04
C ALA A 126 -1.07 16.99 -3.05
N GLN A 127 0.11 17.64 -3.16
CA GLN A 127 1.20 17.18 -4.01
C GLN A 127 1.72 15.81 -3.58
N THR A 128 1.92 15.59 -2.28
CA THR A 128 2.38 14.31 -1.74
C THR A 128 1.32 13.22 -1.83
N GLY A 129 0.05 13.55 -1.64
CA GLY A 129 -1.08 12.64 -1.81
C GLY A 129 -1.21 12.18 -3.26
N LEU A 130 -1.13 13.10 -4.21
CA LEU A 130 -1.15 12.81 -5.65
C LEU A 130 0.00 11.90 -6.07
N ALA A 131 1.22 12.19 -5.59
CA ALA A 131 2.39 11.36 -5.89
C ALA A 131 2.22 9.92 -5.36
N LYS A 132 1.74 9.77 -4.11
CA LYS A 132 1.44 8.44 -3.56
C LYS A 132 0.39 7.70 -4.37
N ALA A 133 -0.66 8.39 -4.84
CA ALA A 133 -1.68 7.80 -5.68
C ALA A 133 -1.13 7.32 -7.04
N TYR A 134 -0.19 8.05 -7.62
CA TYR A 134 0.51 7.59 -8.83
C TYR A 134 1.39 6.36 -8.56
N LEU A 135 2.10 6.33 -7.44
CA LEU A 135 2.89 5.16 -7.04
C LEU A 135 2.00 3.92 -6.80
N ASP A 136 0.87 4.09 -6.11
CA ASP A 136 -0.11 3.01 -5.85
C ASP A 136 -0.67 2.42 -7.17
N THR A 137 -0.68 3.19 -8.27
CA THR A 137 -1.13 2.74 -9.60
C THR A 137 0.02 2.33 -10.53
N GLY A 138 1.26 2.24 -10.02
CA GLY A 138 2.43 1.85 -10.81
C GLY A 138 2.81 2.86 -11.89
N ARG A 139 2.59 4.16 -11.65
CA ARG A 139 2.93 5.28 -12.54
C ARG A 139 3.96 6.21 -11.88
N PRO A 140 5.17 5.74 -11.56
CA PRO A 140 6.18 6.53 -10.83
C PRO A 140 6.61 7.78 -11.60
N GLU A 141 6.67 7.72 -12.92
CA GLU A 141 7.00 8.85 -13.78
C GLU A 141 6.05 10.06 -13.59
N LEU A 142 4.78 9.80 -13.27
CA LEU A 142 3.81 10.86 -12.99
C LEU A 142 3.96 11.41 -11.56
N ALA A 143 4.52 10.63 -10.63
CA ALA A 143 4.76 11.06 -9.26
C ALA A 143 5.90 12.09 -9.16
N MET A 144 6.87 12.05 -10.07
CA MET A 144 8.03 12.96 -10.05
C MET A 144 7.66 14.43 -10.16
N VAL A 145 6.62 14.77 -10.95
CA VAL A 145 6.22 16.18 -11.15
C VAL A 145 5.72 16.84 -9.86
N PRO A 146 4.70 16.29 -9.16
CA PRO A 146 4.26 16.87 -7.88
C PRO A 146 5.33 16.79 -6.79
N LEU A 147 6.17 15.73 -6.75
CA LEU A 147 7.24 15.62 -5.76
C LEU A 147 8.34 16.66 -5.96
N SER A 148 8.73 16.94 -7.20
CA SER A 148 9.73 17.98 -7.51
C SER A 148 9.25 19.37 -7.09
N LYS A 149 7.96 19.69 -7.31
CA LYS A 149 7.35 20.94 -6.84
C LYS A 149 7.35 21.02 -5.31
N ALA A 150 6.96 19.91 -4.65
CA ALA A 150 6.95 19.81 -3.19
C ALA A 150 8.37 20.00 -2.61
N LEU A 151 9.39 19.37 -3.22
CA LEU A 151 10.78 19.48 -2.78
C LEU A 151 11.32 20.91 -2.95
N ALA A 152 10.95 21.61 -4.04
CA ALA A 152 11.35 22.99 -4.24
C ALA A 152 10.81 23.93 -3.14
N ALA A 153 9.61 23.64 -2.61
CA ALA A 153 9.00 24.38 -1.51
C ALA A 153 9.52 23.96 -0.12
N SER A 154 9.99 22.72 0.02
CA SER A 154 10.45 22.15 1.29
C SER A 154 11.64 21.21 1.08
N PRO A 155 12.84 21.74 0.78
CA PRO A 155 14.00 20.95 0.33
C PRO A 155 14.57 20.02 1.41
N ASP A 156 14.29 20.30 2.68
CA ASP A 156 14.84 19.61 3.84
C ASP A 156 13.81 18.66 4.49
N ASN A 157 12.68 18.42 3.84
CA ASN A 157 11.63 17.58 4.38
C ASN A 157 11.96 16.08 4.19
N PRO A 158 12.29 15.33 5.26
CA PRO A 158 12.69 13.92 5.13
C PRO A 158 11.62 13.03 4.48
N ARG A 159 10.32 13.31 4.72
CA ARG A 159 9.22 12.54 4.15
C ARG A 159 9.12 12.70 2.63
N LEU A 160 9.44 13.89 2.10
CA LEU A 160 9.53 14.11 0.66
C LEU A 160 10.73 13.39 0.07
N LEU A 161 11.87 13.41 0.75
CA LEU A 161 13.08 12.74 0.33
C LEU A 161 12.86 11.21 0.28
N VAL A 162 12.12 10.64 1.25
CA VAL A 162 11.69 9.23 1.19
C VAL A 162 10.83 8.97 -0.05
N LEU A 163 9.80 9.78 -0.31
CA LEU A 163 8.91 9.57 -1.46
C LEU A 163 9.66 9.66 -2.79
N LEU A 164 10.59 10.60 -2.92
CA LEU A 164 11.45 10.69 -4.10
C LEU A 164 12.34 9.46 -4.24
N GLY A 165 12.98 9.03 -3.16
CA GLY A 165 13.78 7.82 -3.15
C GLY A 165 12.99 6.58 -3.57
N VAL A 166 11.79 6.37 -3.01
CA VAL A 166 10.89 5.28 -3.39
C VAL A 166 10.50 5.38 -4.88
N THR A 167 10.23 6.58 -5.39
CA THR A 167 9.88 6.78 -6.79
C THR A 167 11.03 6.36 -7.70
N GLU A 168 12.26 6.79 -7.39
CA GLU A 168 13.46 6.42 -8.15
C GLU A 168 13.77 4.91 -8.05
N ASP A 169 13.56 4.29 -6.88
CA ASP A 169 13.75 2.83 -6.74
C ASP A 169 12.76 2.04 -7.60
N VAL A 170 11.50 2.47 -7.67
CA VAL A 170 10.48 1.84 -8.52
C VAL A 170 10.84 1.97 -10.02
N GLU A 171 11.51 3.05 -10.41
CA GLU A 171 12.06 3.24 -11.76
C GLU A 171 13.40 2.53 -12.00
N GLY A 172 13.94 1.82 -11.00
CA GLY A 172 15.24 1.16 -11.07
C GLY A 172 16.44 2.11 -10.97
N GLN A 173 16.19 3.37 -10.60
CA GLN A 173 17.22 4.41 -10.49
C GLN A 173 17.84 4.42 -9.07
N HIS A 174 18.34 3.28 -8.62
CA HIS A 174 18.77 3.06 -7.23
C HIS A 174 19.81 4.08 -6.73
N ARG A 175 20.71 4.56 -7.59
CA ARG A 175 21.70 5.58 -7.18
C ARG A 175 21.07 6.92 -6.83
N GLN A 176 20.03 7.33 -7.57
CA GLN A 176 19.26 8.53 -7.28
C GLN A 176 18.45 8.35 -5.99
N ALA A 177 17.82 7.19 -5.81
CA ALA A 177 17.12 6.83 -4.58
C ALA A 177 18.03 6.93 -3.36
N GLN A 178 19.22 6.34 -3.41
CA GLN A 178 20.24 6.39 -2.35
C GLN A 178 20.65 7.82 -2.00
N ALA A 179 20.78 8.69 -3.01
CA ALA A 179 21.08 10.09 -2.77
C ALA A 179 19.96 10.82 -1.99
N TYR A 180 18.69 10.53 -2.32
CA TYR A 180 17.55 11.09 -1.59
C TYR A 180 17.46 10.55 -0.15
N TYR A 181 17.59 9.24 0.05
CA TYR A 181 17.58 8.65 1.39
C TYR A 181 18.76 9.13 2.23
N GLY A 182 19.96 9.24 1.64
CA GLY A 182 21.16 9.75 2.32
C GLY A 182 20.96 11.22 2.78
N ARG A 183 20.34 12.06 1.94
CA ARG A 183 19.95 13.41 2.36
C ARG A 183 18.92 13.37 3.48
N GLY A 184 17.93 12.50 3.41
CA GLY A 184 16.94 12.32 4.47
C GLY A 184 17.59 12.00 5.82
N LEU A 185 18.58 11.11 5.84
CA LEU A 185 19.35 10.75 7.04
C LEU A 185 20.20 11.91 7.59
N GLN A 186 20.60 12.89 6.78
CA GLN A 186 21.26 14.11 7.28
C GLN A 186 20.31 14.96 8.14
N TYR A 187 19.02 15.00 7.81
CA TYR A 187 18.00 15.73 8.56
C TYR A 187 17.32 14.90 9.66
N ALA A 188 17.35 13.58 9.54
CA ALA A 188 16.80 12.63 10.51
C ALA A 188 17.77 11.47 10.75
N PRO A 189 18.95 11.68 11.35
CA PRO A 189 20.04 10.68 11.42
C PRO A 189 19.70 9.44 12.25
N GLY A 190 18.64 9.49 13.06
CA GLY A 190 18.19 8.34 13.87
C GLY A 190 16.92 7.67 13.33
N ASP A 191 16.44 8.03 12.15
CA ASP A 191 15.20 7.45 11.59
C ASP A 191 15.46 6.03 11.06
N PRO A 192 14.95 4.97 11.74
CA PRO A 192 15.17 3.60 11.32
C PRO A 192 14.50 3.27 9.99
N ALA A 193 13.38 3.92 9.66
CA ALA A 193 12.70 3.68 8.39
C ALA A 193 13.54 4.15 7.20
N LEU A 194 14.15 5.34 7.31
CA LEU A 194 15.11 5.83 6.30
C LEU A 194 16.33 4.93 6.14
N ALA A 195 16.85 4.37 7.26
CA ALA A 195 17.96 3.44 7.20
C ALA A 195 17.56 2.12 6.51
N VAL A 196 16.33 1.64 6.72
CA VAL A 196 15.76 0.49 6.03
C VAL A 196 15.65 0.75 4.53
N ASP A 197 15.08 1.89 4.14
CA ASP A 197 14.89 2.26 2.73
C ASP A 197 16.24 2.38 2.01
N LEU A 198 17.21 3.07 2.62
CA LEU A 198 18.56 3.17 2.05
C LEU A 198 19.24 1.80 1.91
N ALA A 199 19.13 0.96 2.94
CA ALA A 199 19.76 -0.36 2.91
C ALA A 199 19.11 -1.28 1.85
N LEU A 200 17.80 -1.21 1.68
CA LEU A 200 17.11 -1.94 0.62
C LEU A 200 17.54 -1.44 -0.77
N SER A 201 17.61 -0.15 -0.99
CA SER A 201 18.05 0.43 -2.26
C SER A 201 19.50 0.06 -2.59
N LEU A 202 20.40 0.05 -1.59
CA LEU A 202 21.78 -0.46 -1.73
C LEU A 202 21.79 -1.95 -2.10
N ALA A 203 20.95 -2.76 -1.47
CA ALA A 203 20.85 -4.19 -1.78
C ALA A 203 20.28 -4.45 -3.19
N LEU A 204 19.31 -3.66 -3.65
CA LEU A 204 18.77 -3.73 -5.00
C LEU A 204 19.85 -3.40 -6.06
N SER A 205 20.72 -2.42 -5.78
CA SER A 205 21.87 -2.12 -6.64
C SER A 205 23.04 -3.11 -6.53
N GLY A 206 22.93 -4.12 -5.62
CA GLY A 206 23.96 -5.16 -5.40
C GLY A 206 25.05 -4.76 -4.40
N ASP A 207 25.01 -3.57 -3.81
CA ASP A 207 25.95 -3.14 -2.78
C ASP A 207 25.57 -3.66 -1.39
N PHE A 208 25.63 -4.98 -1.22
CA PHE A 208 25.33 -5.64 0.05
C PHE A 208 26.23 -5.21 1.21
N PRO A 209 27.56 -4.96 1.03
CA PRO A 209 28.40 -4.49 2.12
C PRO A 209 27.90 -3.17 2.71
N SER A 210 27.59 -2.18 1.88
CA SER A 210 27.05 -0.88 2.33
C SER A 210 25.66 -1.02 2.93
N ALA A 211 24.79 -1.85 2.34
CA ALA A 211 23.46 -2.14 2.87
C ALA A 211 23.52 -2.68 4.31
N ILE A 212 24.43 -3.66 4.55
CA ILE A 212 24.64 -4.24 5.87
C ILE A 212 25.22 -3.19 6.83
N ALA A 213 26.20 -2.42 6.40
CA ALA A 213 26.83 -1.39 7.24
C ALA A 213 25.82 -0.33 7.72
N VAL A 214 24.83 0.04 6.87
CA VAL A 214 23.79 0.98 7.23
C VAL A 214 22.78 0.36 8.20
N LEU A 215 22.30 -0.86 7.92
CA LEU A 215 21.15 -1.43 8.63
C LEU A 215 21.53 -2.22 9.87
N GLN A 216 22.72 -2.83 9.94
CA GLN A 216 23.11 -3.67 11.07
C GLN A 216 23.08 -2.92 12.42
N PRO A 217 23.62 -1.70 12.56
CA PRO A 217 23.51 -0.97 13.83
C PRO A 217 22.07 -0.73 14.27
N VAL A 218 21.18 -0.46 13.32
CA VAL A 218 19.75 -0.21 13.57
C VAL A 218 19.04 -1.51 13.98
N ALA A 219 19.20 -2.57 13.20
CA ALA A 219 18.56 -3.87 13.43
C ALA A 219 19.05 -4.57 14.72
N MET A 220 20.24 -4.23 15.21
CA MET A 220 20.81 -4.80 16.43
C MET A 220 20.64 -3.90 17.66
N ALA A 221 20.01 -2.72 17.51
CA ALA A 221 19.68 -1.86 18.63
C ALA A 221 18.66 -2.53 19.56
N SER A 222 18.68 -2.20 20.85
CA SER A 222 17.72 -2.74 21.83
C SER A 222 16.27 -2.38 21.53
N ALA A 223 16.04 -1.26 20.84
CA ALA A 223 14.72 -0.79 20.40
C ALA A 223 14.33 -1.24 18.99
N ALA A 224 15.17 -2.08 18.34
CA ALA A 224 14.90 -2.54 16.99
C ALA A 224 13.60 -3.33 16.91
N SER A 225 12.78 -3.05 15.89
CA SER A 225 11.58 -3.82 15.59
C SER A 225 11.92 -5.11 14.80
N ALA A 226 10.96 -5.99 14.68
CA ALA A 226 11.08 -7.15 13.81
C ALA A 226 11.33 -6.75 12.35
N GLN A 227 10.82 -5.59 11.91
CA GLN A 227 10.97 -5.11 10.53
C GLN A 227 12.44 -4.88 10.17
N GLU A 228 13.22 -4.15 10.98
CA GLU A 228 14.64 -3.90 10.72
C GLU A 228 15.43 -5.20 10.69
N ARG A 229 15.17 -6.12 11.65
CA ARG A 229 15.83 -7.42 11.69
C ARG A 229 15.51 -8.30 10.48
N GLN A 230 14.24 -8.39 10.11
CA GLN A 230 13.83 -9.18 8.95
C GLN A 230 14.32 -8.59 7.62
N THR A 231 14.44 -7.26 7.54
CA THR A 231 15.05 -6.61 6.37
C THR A 231 16.54 -6.92 6.29
N LEU A 232 17.26 -6.88 7.41
CA LEU A 232 18.68 -7.28 7.43
C LEU A 232 18.84 -8.77 7.11
N ALA A 233 17.94 -9.64 7.58
CA ALA A 233 17.92 -11.06 7.22
C ALA A 233 17.71 -11.28 5.71
N LEU A 234 16.81 -10.52 5.08
CA LEU A 234 16.61 -10.52 3.63
C LEU A 234 17.92 -10.13 2.90
N ILE A 235 18.59 -9.05 3.34
CA ILE A 235 19.85 -8.59 2.73
C ILE A 235 20.95 -9.65 2.84
N TYR A 236 21.10 -10.30 4.00
CA TYR A 236 22.01 -11.44 4.15
C TYR A 236 21.61 -12.60 3.24
N GLY A 237 20.31 -12.92 3.14
CA GLY A 237 19.79 -13.96 2.27
C GLY A 237 20.09 -13.69 0.79
N LEU A 238 19.90 -12.46 0.33
CA LEU A 238 20.21 -12.02 -1.04
C LEU A 238 21.71 -12.11 -1.34
N GLN A 239 22.57 -11.81 -0.37
CA GLN A 239 24.03 -11.98 -0.48
C GLN A 239 24.46 -13.46 -0.46
N GLY A 240 23.56 -14.38 -0.02
CA GLY A 240 23.86 -15.81 0.15
C GLY A 240 24.42 -16.19 1.53
N ARG A 241 24.37 -15.29 2.48
CA ARG A 241 24.79 -15.52 3.88
C ARG A 241 23.64 -16.13 4.67
N VAL A 242 23.32 -17.39 4.32
CA VAL A 242 22.14 -18.12 4.82
C VAL A 242 22.16 -18.28 6.35
N ALA A 243 23.34 -18.53 6.93
CA ALA A 243 23.48 -18.74 8.39
C ALA A 243 23.13 -17.47 9.19
N GLU A 244 23.57 -16.31 8.71
CA GLU A 244 23.27 -15.02 9.33
C GLU A 244 21.79 -14.65 9.16
N ALA A 245 21.25 -14.87 7.97
CA ALA A 245 19.81 -14.68 7.72
C ALA A 245 18.95 -15.53 8.65
N ALA A 246 19.25 -16.82 8.80
CA ALA A 246 18.57 -17.73 9.70
C ALA A 246 18.68 -17.29 11.18
N ARG A 247 19.87 -16.89 11.61
CA ARG A 247 20.10 -16.42 12.99
C ARG A 247 19.22 -15.20 13.32
N LEU A 248 19.14 -14.23 12.41
CA LEU A 248 18.29 -13.07 12.61
C LEU A 248 16.81 -13.43 12.56
N GLY A 249 16.40 -14.28 11.62
CA GLY A 249 15.02 -14.73 11.50
C GLY A 249 14.48 -15.36 12.79
N ARG A 250 15.29 -16.20 13.46
CA ARG A 250 14.93 -16.87 14.71
C ARG A 250 14.72 -15.95 15.92
N ILE A 251 15.08 -14.67 15.82
CA ILE A 251 14.79 -13.72 16.90
C ILE A 251 13.28 -13.44 16.97
N ASP A 252 12.60 -13.40 15.81
CA ASP A 252 11.21 -12.95 15.71
C ASP A 252 10.25 -14.02 15.20
N LEU A 253 10.76 -15.11 14.59
CA LEU A 253 9.97 -16.08 13.83
C LEU A 253 10.26 -17.51 14.34
N ASP A 254 9.28 -18.39 14.17
CA ASP A 254 9.45 -19.83 14.34
C ASP A 254 10.29 -20.45 13.21
N GLU A 255 10.77 -21.68 13.43
CA GLU A 255 11.68 -22.35 12.49
C GLU A 255 11.04 -22.57 11.11
N ALA A 256 9.75 -22.91 11.04
CA ALA A 256 9.07 -23.11 9.77
C ALA A 256 8.99 -21.81 8.95
N SER A 257 8.74 -20.68 9.61
CA SER A 257 8.75 -19.35 8.99
C SER A 257 10.16 -18.94 8.54
N VAL A 258 11.19 -19.28 9.32
CA VAL A 258 12.60 -19.04 8.95
C VAL A 258 12.95 -19.84 7.69
N GLU A 259 12.66 -21.15 7.66
CA GLU A 259 12.93 -22.00 6.50
C GLU A 259 12.19 -21.48 5.25
N HIS A 260 10.93 -21.08 5.40
CA HIS A 260 10.16 -20.49 4.31
C HIS A 260 10.83 -19.21 3.76
N ASN A 261 11.25 -18.31 4.63
CA ASN A 261 11.95 -17.08 4.25
C ASN A 261 13.29 -17.37 3.55
N LEU A 262 14.06 -18.34 4.04
CA LEU A 262 15.33 -18.70 3.41
C LEU A 262 15.13 -19.28 1.99
N ALA A 263 14.12 -20.14 1.80
CA ALA A 263 13.75 -20.65 0.48
C ALA A 263 13.31 -19.51 -0.46
N TYR A 264 12.55 -18.54 0.07
CA TYR A 264 12.16 -17.36 -0.68
C TYR A 264 13.37 -16.48 -1.07
N TYR A 265 14.33 -16.24 -0.17
CA TYR A 265 15.56 -15.49 -0.50
C TYR A 265 16.38 -16.19 -1.57
N GLN A 266 16.44 -17.53 -1.54
CA GLN A 266 17.10 -18.31 -2.60
C GLN A 266 16.39 -18.11 -3.95
N THR A 267 15.05 -18.10 -3.96
CA THR A 267 14.25 -17.83 -5.16
C THR A 267 14.56 -16.44 -5.71
N LEU A 268 14.56 -15.42 -4.86
CA LEU A 268 14.88 -14.04 -5.26
C LEU A 268 16.28 -13.91 -5.89
N ARG A 269 17.27 -14.64 -5.37
CA ARG A 269 18.62 -14.67 -5.95
C ARG A 269 18.68 -15.24 -7.36
N GLY A 270 17.76 -16.14 -7.70
CA GLY A 270 17.66 -16.75 -9.04
C GLY A 270 16.93 -15.88 -10.07
N LEU A 271 16.29 -14.79 -9.64
CA LEU A 271 15.58 -13.88 -10.55
C LEU A 271 16.55 -12.94 -11.28
N SER A 272 16.08 -12.40 -12.43
CA SER A 272 16.76 -11.25 -13.03
C SER A 272 16.71 -10.04 -12.07
N PRO A 273 17.65 -9.08 -12.20
CA PRO A 273 17.65 -7.88 -11.35
C PRO A 273 16.27 -7.19 -11.32
N GLU A 274 15.66 -6.94 -12.48
CA GLU A 274 14.39 -6.24 -12.59
C GLU A 274 13.21 -7.04 -11.98
N ALA A 275 13.23 -8.36 -12.09
CA ALA A 275 12.21 -9.23 -11.49
C ALA A 275 12.36 -9.29 -9.97
N ARG A 276 13.60 -9.33 -9.49
CA ARG A 276 13.93 -9.31 -8.06
C ARG A 276 13.50 -7.99 -7.42
N ASP A 277 13.83 -6.86 -8.05
CA ASP A 277 13.49 -5.53 -7.57
C ASP A 277 11.98 -5.36 -7.45
N ARG A 278 11.22 -5.74 -8.50
CA ARG A 278 9.75 -5.74 -8.43
C ARG A 278 9.22 -6.60 -7.29
N ALA A 279 9.78 -7.79 -7.08
CA ALA A 279 9.35 -8.68 -6.00
C ALA A 279 9.62 -8.08 -4.61
N ILE A 280 10.79 -7.47 -4.39
CA ILE A 280 11.16 -6.85 -3.13
C ILE A 280 10.33 -5.58 -2.87
N LEU A 281 10.19 -4.71 -3.86
CA LEU A 281 9.44 -3.46 -3.72
C LEU A 281 7.94 -3.72 -3.49
N SER A 282 7.36 -4.79 -4.06
CA SER A 282 5.98 -5.16 -3.80
C SER A 282 5.73 -5.60 -2.35
N ILE A 283 6.70 -6.24 -1.70
CA ILE A 283 6.60 -6.64 -0.28
C ILE A 283 6.63 -5.41 0.61
N THR A 284 7.51 -4.46 0.33
CA THR A 284 7.65 -3.23 1.12
C THR A 284 6.41 -2.36 1.00
N ALA A 285 5.81 -2.25 -0.19
CA ALA A 285 4.56 -1.53 -0.41
C ALA A 285 3.39 -2.13 0.38
N ASN A 286 3.22 -3.46 0.36
CA ASN A 286 2.18 -4.16 1.10
C ASN A 286 2.34 -4.06 2.62
N ARG A 287 3.58 -4.06 3.15
CA ARG A 287 3.85 -3.88 4.58
C ARG A 287 3.46 -2.47 5.06
N GLY A 288 3.69 -1.44 4.26
CA GLY A 288 3.26 -0.08 4.55
C GLY A 288 1.73 0.08 4.63
N ALA A 289 0.96 -0.78 3.97
CA ALA A 289 -0.50 -0.81 4.04
C ALA A 289 -1.00 -1.56 5.30
N ALA A 290 -0.37 -2.68 5.67
CA ALA A 290 -0.77 -3.52 6.82
C ALA A 290 -0.45 -2.90 8.20
N GLY A 291 0.57 -2.04 8.28
CA GLY A 291 0.94 -1.34 9.54
C GLY A 291 0.05 -0.13 9.87
N ARG A 292 -0.99 0.12 9.09
CA ARG A 292 -1.93 1.24 9.24
C ARG A 292 -3.36 0.80 9.57
N SER A 293 -3.56 -0.51 9.87
CA SER A 293 -4.86 -1.07 10.30
C SER A 293 -4.98 -1.15 11.82
#